data_6df40d82c225b68c650888a10424a95e
#
_entry.id   6df40d82c225b68c650888a10424a95e
#
_cell.length_a   1.000
_cell.length_b   1.000
_cell.length_c   1.000
_cell.angle_alpha   90.00
_cell.angle_beta   90.00
_cell.angle_gamma   90.00
#
_symmetry.space_group_name_H-M   'P 1'
#
loop_
_entity.id
_entity.type
_entity.pdbx_description
1 polymer ?
#
loop_
_entity_poly.entity_id
_entity_poly.type
_entity_poly.pdbx_seq_one_letter_code
_entity_poly.pdbx_strand_id
1 'polypeptide(L)'
;MDEHNLDRHLKAYCDMHEEYQNLYATWSLNRKSCSEILKNVLLRYPHYSLHDASHAEAILSKIEMLLGDRIEQLSPTATWLVLHAAYAHDLGMVVQWRELQEAWSTPKFKEYLDLLTESEDKDLREAVLWLRQMEKNGDKSVLWPLRAVRSVQLIDAAYFRSQHASMSKNYIER
;
A
#
# COMPACT_ATOMS: atom_id res chain seq x y z
N MET A 1 -2.26 22.18 -1.09
CA MET A 1 -2.71 20.96 -1.78
C MET A 1 -3.93 21.39 -2.57
N ASP A 2 -3.85 21.37 -3.88
CA ASP A 2 -4.99 21.77 -4.71
C ASP A 2 -6.08 20.71 -4.58
N GLU A 3 -7.32 21.15 -4.43
CA GLU A 3 -8.48 20.26 -4.29
C GLU A 3 -8.78 19.63 -5.64
N HIS A 4 -8.87 18.29 -5.69
CA HIS A 4 -9.21 17.55 -6.90
C HIS A 4 -10.60 17.90 -7.44
N ASN A 5 -10.79 17.79 -8.75
CA ASN A 5 -12.11 17.98 -9.37
C ASN A 5 -13.16 16.99 -8.82
N LEU A 6 -12.76 15.75 -8.58
CA LEU A 6 -13.61 14.73 -7.96
C LEU A 6 -14.00 15.10 -6.52
N ASP A 7 -13.09 15.68 -5.73
CA ASP A 7 -13.39 16.21 -4.39
C ASP A 7 -14.44 17.32 -4.46
N ARG A 8 -14.22 18.28 -5.34
CA ARG A 8 -15.15 19.43 -5.55
C ARG A 8 -16.51 18.96 -6.04
N HIS A 9 -16.55 18.00 -6.98
CA HIS A 9 -17.78 17.41 -7.46
C HIS A 9 -18.58 16.75 -6.33
N LEU A 10 -17.92 15.89 -5.53
CA LEU A 10 -18.59 15.24 -4.40
C LEU A 10 -19.12 16.25 -3.38
N LYS A 11 -18.29 17.26 -3.04
CA LYS A 11 -18.66 18.29 -2.07
C LYS A 11 -19.85 19.10 -2.55
N ALA A 12 -19.80 19.62 -3.79
CA ALA A 12 -20.87 20.41 -4.35
C ALA A 12 -22.21 19.66 -4.39
N TYR A 13 -22.15 18.36 -4.72
CA TYR A 13 -23.34 17.52 -4.73
C TYR A 13 -23.90 17.31 -3.32
N CYS A 14 -23.04 17.04 -2.34
CA CYS A 14 -23.45 16.87 -0.95
C CYS A 14 -24.00 18.15 -0.31
N ASP A 15 -23.48 19.32 -0.72
CA ASP A 15 -23.96 20.63 -0.24
C ASP A 15 -25.38 20.93 -0.76
N MET A 16 -25.76 20.40 -1.92
CA MET A 16 -27.08 20.57 -2.52
C MET A 16 -28.13 19.53 -2.08
N HIS A 17 -27.70 18.38 -1.55
CA HIS A 17 -28.57 17.24 -1.29
C HIS A 17 -28.31 16.65 0.11
N GLU A 18 -29.24 16.87 1.03
CA GLU A 18 -29.10 16.43 2.45
C GLU A 18 -28.85 14.93 2.60
N GLU A 19 -29.47 14.10 1.75
CA GLU A 19 -29.34 12.65 1.78
C GLU A 19 -27.91 12.14 1.52
N TYR A 20 -27.04 12.96 0.92
CA TYR A 20 -25.63 12.62 0.62
C TYR A 20 -24.60 13.32 1.49
N GLN A 21 -25.00 14.19 2.42
CA GLN A 21 -24.05 14.97 3.25
C GLN A 21 -23.02 14.10 3.99
N ASN A 22 -23.43 12.91 4.43
CA ASN A 22 -22.53 11.98 5.10
C ASN A 22 -21.42 11.42 4.20
N LEU A 23 -21.59 11.39 2.87
CA LEU A 23 -20.57 10.86 1.96
C LEU A 23 -19.30 11.72 1.99
N TYR A 24 -19.44 13.05 1.90
CA TYR A 24 -18.28 13.95 1.91
C TYR A 24 -17.60 13.97 3.28
N ALA A 25 -18.38 13.99 4.36
CA ALA A 25 -17.83 13.94 5.73
C ALA A 25 -17.02 12.65 5.95
N THR A 26 -17.58 11.50 5.56
CA THR A 26 -16.91 10.19 5.65
C THR A 26 -15.64 10.16 4.78
N TRP A 27 -15.72 10.67 3.55
CA TRP A 27 -14.56 10.78 2.67
C TRP A 27 -13.44 11.60 3.31
N SER A 28 -13.72 12.78 3.82
CA SER A 28 -12.73 13.67 4.42
C SER A 28 -12.00 13.01 5.61
N LEU A 29 -12.74 12.29 6.44
CA LEU A 29 -12.17 11.53 7.57
C LEU A 29 -11.30 10.36 7.06
N ASN A 30 -11.82 9.58 6.13
CA ASN A 30 -11.12 8.41 5.60
C ASN A 30 -9.87 8.81 4.80
N ARG A 31 -9.92 9.87 4.02
CA ARG A 31 -8.75 10.43 3.32
C ARG A 31 -7.62 10.74 4.29
N LYS A 32 -7.94 11.42 5.40
CA LYS A 32 -6.95 11.73 6.44
C LYS A 32 -6.39 10.46 7.08
N SER A 33 -7.25 9.52 7.45
CA SER A 33 -6.84 8.26 8.07
C SER A 33 -5.98 7.42 7.13
N CYS A 34 -6.37 7.25 5.87
CA CYS A 34 -5.58 6.55 4.87
C CYS A 34 -4.22 7.21 4.67
N SER A 35 -4.17 8.55 4.57
CA SER A 35 -2.92 9.29 4.42
C SER A 35 -1.95 9.05 5.57
N GLU A 36 -2.44 9.02 6.82
CA GLU A 36 -1.60 8.73 7.99
C GLU A 36 -1.13 7.28 8.00
N ILE A 37 -1.98 6.34 7.63
CA ILE A 37 -1.65 4.92 7.56
C ILE A 37 -0.58 4.67 6.48
N LEU A 38 -0.74 5.23 5.29
CA LEU A 38 0.17 5.05 4.16
C LEU A 38 1.59 5.56 4.43
N LYS A 39 1.77 6.54 5.33
CA LYS A 39 3.12 6.96 5.77
C LYS A 39 3.96 5.80 6.32
N ASN A 40 3.31 4.80 6.90
CA ASN A 40 4.01 3.63 7.45
C ASN A 40 4.59 2.73 6.35
N VAL A 41 4.10 2.79 5.13
CA VAL A 41 4.67 2.03 3.99
C VAL A 41 6.10 2.48 3.73
N LEU A 42 6.35 3.78 3.62
CA LEU A 42 7.70 4.33 3.40
C LEU A 42 8.66 4.04 4.57
N LEU A 43 8.16 4.12 5.81
CA LEU A 43 8.97 3.79 6.98
C LEU A 43 9.42 2.33 6.98
N ARG A 44 8.58 1.44 6.51
CA ARG A 44 8.85 0.01 6.51
C ARG A 44 9.60 -0.46 5.27
N TYR A 45 9.26 0.11 4.12
CA TYR A 45 9.80 -0.28 2.81
C TYR A 45 10.44 0.92 2.09
N PRO A 46 11.57 1.43 2.58
CA PRO A 46 12.20 2.64 2.03
C PRO A 46 12.68 2.49 0.58
N HIS A 47 12.69 1.26 0.06
CA HIS A 47 13.05 0.97 -1.33
C HIS A 47 11.86 1.03 -2.30
N TYR A 48 10.64 1.10 -1.75
CA TYR A 48 9.44 1.28 -2.57
C TYR A 48 9.25 2.76 -2.84
N SER A 49 9.22 3.11 -4.13
CA SER A 49 8.85 4.45 -4.54
C SER A 49 7.43 4.77 -4.08
N LEU A 50 7.28 5.94 -3.46
CA LEU A 50 6.05 6.67 -3.21
C LEU A 50 4.74 5.84 -3.19
N HIS A 51 4.53 5.06 -2.14
CA HIS A 51 3.21 4.49 -1.80
C HIS A 51 2.61 5.24 -0.60
N ASP A 52 2.68 6.56 -0.66
CA ASP A 52 2.06 7.47 0.31
C ASP A 52 0.85 8.18 -0.30
N ALA A 53 0.31 9.16 0.41
CA ALA A 53 -0.81 9.94 -0.09
C ALA A 53 -0.54 10.62 -1.43
N SER A 54 0.73 10.95 -1.76
CA SER A 54 1.07 11.57 -3.04
C SER A 54 0.85 10.64 -4.23
N HIS A 55 1.00 9.32 -4.02
CA HIS A 55 0.67 8.31 -5.03
C HIS A 55 -0.84 8.28 -5.31
N ALA A 56 -1.66 8.28 -4.26
CA ALA A 56 -3.11 8.34 -4.40
C ALA A 56 -3.56 9.63 -5.13
N GLU A 57 -2.97 10.78 -4.80
CA GLU A 57 -3.20 12.04 -5.50
C GLU A 57 -2.81 11.96 -6.99
N ALA A 58 -1.68 11.33 -7.31
CA ALA A 58 -1.26 11.14 -8.70
C ALA A 58 -2.23 10.21 -9.47
N ILE A 59 -2.78 9.19 -8.83
CA ILE A 59 -3.81 8.33 -9.41
C ILE A 59 -5.08 9.13 -9.68
N LEU A 60 -5.56 9.92 -8.71
CA LEU A 60 -6.73 10.78 -8.89
C LEU A 60 -6.54 11.75 -10.04
N SER A 61 -5.38 12.40 -10.13
CA SER A 61 -5.06 13.30 -11.25
C SER A 61 -5.16 12.60 -12.62
N LYS A 62 -4.70 11.36 -12.71
CA LYS A 62 -4.81 10.56 -13.94
C LYS A 62 -6.26 10.18 -14.25
N ILE A 63 -7.03 9.80 -13.23
CA ILE A 63 -8.45 9.48 -13.38
C ILE A 63 -9.21 10.72 -13.87
N GLU A 64 -8.97 11.89 -13.29
CA GLU A 64 -9.58 13.14 -13.70
C GLU A 64 -9.23 13.51 -15.15
N MET A 65 -7.98 13.32 -15.55
CA MET A 65 -7.56 13.52 -16.93
C MET A 65 -8.30 12.60 -17.92
N LEU A 66 -8.54 11.32 -17.52
CA LEU A 66 -9.26 10.35 -18.35
C LEU A 66 -10.76 10.63 -18.42
N LEU A 67 -11.35 11.12 -17.34
CA LEU A 67 -12.79 11.42 -17.27
C LEU A 67 -13.11 12.76 -17.93
N GLY A 68 -12.26 13.78 -17.78
CA GLY A 68 -12.53 15.13 -18.28
C GLY A 68 -13.90 15.61 -17.82
N ASP A 69 -14.68 16.18 -18.74
CA ASP A 69 -16.04 16.70 -18.47
C ASP A 69 -17.05 15.65 -18.01
N ARG A 70 -16.72 14.35 -18.13
CA ARG A 70 -17.59 13.27 -17.64
C ARG A 70 -17.64 13.17 -16.12
N ILE A 71 -16.78 13.87 -15.39
CA ILE A 71 -16.86 13.96 -13.93
C ILE A 71 -18.24 14.46 -13.51
N GLU A 72 -18.79 15.45 -14.20
CA GLU A 72 -20.13 16.03 -13.93
C GLU A 72 -21.28 15.02 -14.12
N GLN A 73 -21.04 13.91 -14.81
CA GLN A 73 -22.03 12.85 -15.06
C GLN A 73 -21.98 11.74 -14.01
N LEU A 74 -20.99 11.75 -13.13
CA LEU A 74 -20.88 10.75 -12.08
C LEU A 74 -21.95 10.95 -11.02
N SER A 75 -22.50 9.86 -10.51
CA SER A 75 -23.29 9.92 -9.27
C SER A 75 -22.38 10.23 -8.07
N PRO A 76 -22.90 10.85 -6.99
CA PRO A 76 -22.11 11.11 -5.79
C PRO A 76 -21.50 9.83 -5.20
N THR A 77 -22.24 8.72 -5.25
CA THR A 77 -21.73 7.41 -4.81
C THR A 77 -20.57 6.91 -5.68
N ALA A 78 -20.65 7.09 -7.01
CA ALA A 78 -19.57 6.71 -7.92
C ALA A 78 -18.31 7.54 -7.65
N THR A 79 -18.46 8.85 -7.48
CA THR A 79 -17.35 9.74 -7.14
C THR A 79 -16.73 9.35 -5.80
N TRP A 80 -17.55 9.10 -4.78
CA TRP A 80 -17.11 8.64 -3.46
C TRP A 80 -16.31 7.33 -3.54
N LEU A 81 -16.78 6.36 -4.32
CA LEU A 81 -16.07 5.08 -4.52
C LEU A 81 -14.73 5.25 -5.22
N VAL A 82 -14.65 6.10 -6.25
CA VAL A 82 -13.39 6.37 -6.97
C VAL A 82 -12.36 7.00 -6.03
N LEU A 83 -12.77 7.99 -5.25
CA LEU A 83 -11.92 8.66 -4.26
C LEU A 83 -11.38 7.66 -3.22
N HIS A 84 -12.26 6.80 -2.67
CA HIS A 84 -11.85 5.79 -1.71
C HIS A 84 -10.94 4.72 -2.33
N ALA A 85 -11.25 4.25 -3.54
CA ALA A 85 -10.43 3.27 -4.23
C ALA A 85 -9.00 3.77 -4.45
N ALA A 86 -8.84 5.06 -4.84
CA ALA A 86 -7.53 5.65 -5.05
C ALA A 86 -6.68 5.72 -3.77
N TYR A 87 -7.28 5.91 -2.60
CA TYR A 87 -6.54 5.97 -1.34
C TYR A 87 -6.38 4.61 -0.64
N ALA A 88 -7.35 3.73 -0.83
CA ALA A 88 -7.38 2.47 -0.09
C ALA A 88 -6.66 1.31 -0.80
N HIS A 89 -6.34 1.44 -2.10
CA HIS A 89 -5.77 0.32 -2.87
C HIS A 89 -4.43 -0.19 -2.30
N ASP A 90 -3.64 0.68 -1.68
CA ASP A 90 -2.33 0.35 -1.11
C ASP A 90 -2.34 0.16 0.42
N LEU A 91 -3.50 0.23 1.09
CA LEU A 91 -3.59 -0.02 2.53
C LEU A 91 -3.08 -1.41 2.91
N GLY A 92 -3.23 -2.39 2.02
CA GLY A 92 -2.69 -3.73 2.19
C GLY A 92 -1.16 -3.83 2.17
N MET A 93 -0.46 -2.74 1.79
CA MET A 93 1.00 -2.65 1.94
C MET A 93 1.42 -2.36 3.38
N VAL A 94 0.48 -1.93 4.23
CA VAL A 94 0.74 -1.65 5.65
C VAL A 94 0.58 -2.93 6.45
N VAL A 95 1.65 -3.71 6.52
CA VAL A 95 1.66 -4.99 7.23
C VAL A 95 2.07 -4.76 8.69
N GLN A 96 1.28 -5.27 9.62
CA GLN A 96 1.59 -5.19 11.04
C GLN A 96 2.74 -6.15 11.41
N TRP A 97 3.49 -5.80 12.47
CA TRP A 97 4.60 -6.63 12.95
C TRP A 97 4.17 -8.08 13.24
N ARG A 98 3.01 -8.25 13.83
CA ARG A 98 2.45 -9.57 14.14
C ARG A 98 2.19 -10.39 12.87
N GLU A 99 1.62 -9.77 11.84
CA GLU A 99 1.34 -10.44 10.55
C GLU A 99 2.64 -10.89 9.87
N LEU A 100 3.71 -10.09 9.98
CA LEU A 100 5.03 -10.48 9.51
C LEU A 100 5.57 -11.70 10.25
N GLN A 101 5.55 -11.68 11.59
CA GLN A 101 6.03 -12.81 12.40
C GLN A 101 5.24 -14.09 12.10
N GLU A 102 3.94 -13.99 11.96
CA GLU A 102 3.08 -15.09 11.59
C GLU A 102 3.43 -15.63 10.20
N ALA A 103 3.62 -14.75 9.21
CA ALA A 103 3.98 -15.15 7.84
C ALA A 103 5.29 -15.94 7.81
N TRP A 104 6.34 -15.46 8.46
CA TRP A 104 7.66 -16.11 8.51
C TRP A 104 7.63 -17.53 9.13
N SER A 105 6.66 -17.82 9.97
CA SER A 105 6.47 -19.12 10.59
C SER A 105 5.72 -20.13 9.71
N THR A 106 5.07 -19.66 8.63
CA THR A 106 4.22 -20.52 7.78
C THR A 106 5.02 -21.38 6.79
N PRO A 107 4.55 -22.58 6.45
CA PRO A 107 5.12 -23.37 5.36
C PRO A 107 5.13 -22.62 4.03
N LYS A 108 4.05 -21.89 3.74
CA LYS A 108 3.91 -21.08 2.51
C LYS A 108 5.02 -20.04 2.35
N PHE A 109 5.41 -19.38 3.43
CA PHE A 109 6.50 -18.40 3.38
C PHE A 109 7.85 -19.09 3.18
N LYS A 110 8.06 -20.26 3.78
CA LYS A 110 9.27 -21.07 3.58
C LYS A 110 9.41 -21.52 2.12
N GLU A 111 8.33 -22.00 1.52
CA GLU A 111 8.29 -22.34 0.09
C GLU A 111 8.59 -21.10 -0.79
N TYR A 112 8.06 -19.95 -0.42
CA TYR A 112 8.37 -18.70 -1.11
C TYR A 112 9.85 -18.34 -1.02
N LEU A 113 10.50 -18.50 0.16
CA LEU A 113 11.94 -18.32 0.29
C LEU A 113 12.74 -19.29 -0.59
N ASP A 114 12.24 -20.53 -0.76
CA ASP A 114 12.88 -21.50 -1.67
C ASP A 114 12.80 -21.03 -3.12
N LEU A 115 11.65 -20.55 -3.55
CA LEU A 115 11.48 -19.99 -4.91
C LEU A 115 12.39 -18.78 -5.16
N LEU A 116 12.60 -17.93 -4.17
CA LEU A 116 13.47 -16.75 -4.31
C LEU A 116 14.94 -17.10 -4.54
N THR A 117 15.40 -18.29 -4.21
CA THR A 117 16.79 -18.71 -4.51
C THR A 117 17.06 -18.80 -6.01
N GLU A 118 16.02 -18.99 -6.81
CA GLU A 118 16.07 -19.06 -8.28
C GLU A 118 15.47 -17.81 -8.95
N SER A 119 15.19 -16.75 -8.17
CA SER A 119 14.58 -15.53 -8.69
C SER A 119 15.47 -14.85 -9.72
N GLU A 120 14.85 -14.31 -10.78
CA GLU A 120 15.51 -13.44 -11.73
C GLU A 120 15.91 -12.09 -11.11
N ASP A 121 15.16 -11.65 -10.09
CA ASP A 121 15.51 -10.48 -9.29
C ASP A 121 16.75 -10.78 -8.45
N LYS A 122 17.86 -10.15 -8.85
CA LYS A 122 19.18 -10.35 -8.26
C LYS A 122 19.20 -9.95 -6.78
N ASP A 123 18.55 -8.85 -6.43
CA ASP A 123 18.56 -8.33 -5.06
C ASP A 123 17.80 -9.26 -4.11
N LEU A 124 16.64 -9.78 -4.52
CA LEU A 124 15.88 -10.77 -3.77
C LEU A 124 16.64 -12.09 -3.62
N ARG A 125 17.22 -12.58 -4.71
CA ARG A 125 18.02 -13.81 -4.68
C ARG A 125 19.21 -13.68 -3.73
N GLU A 126 19.98 -12.58 -3.82
CA GLU A 126 21.12 -12.34 -2.94
C GLU A 126 20.68 -12.18 -1.47
N ALA A 127 19.56 -11.52 -1.21
CA ALA A 127 19.02 -11.37 0.14
C ALA A 127 18.70 -12.72 0.79
N VAL A 128 18.01 -13.60 0.06
CA VAL A 128 17.65 -14.92 0.57
C VAL A 128 18.87 -15.82 0.77
N LEU A 129 19.77 -15.85 -0.21
CA LEU A 129 21.00 -16.68 -0.10
C LEU A 129 21.86 -16.21 1.07
N TRP A 130 21.96 -14.89 1.28
CA TRP A 130 22.70 -14.35 2.40
C TRP A 130 22.05 -14.70 3.75
N LEU A 131 20.72 -14.60 3.90
CA LEU A 131 20.03 -15.01 5.13
C LEU A 131 20.24 -16.47 5.45
N ARG A 132 20.19 -17.37 4.46
CA ARG A 132 20.46 -18.81 4.63
C ARG A 132 21.90 -19.10 5.04
N GLN A 133 22.84 -18.34 4.49
CA GLN A 133 24.24 -18.45 4.91
C GLN A 133 24.43 -18.00 6.36
N MET A 134 23.74 -16.92 6.75
CA MET A 134 23.75 -16.43 8.14
C MET A 134 23.17 -17.43 9.11
N GLU A 135 22.07 -18.09 8.75
CA GLU A 135 21.46 -19.13 9.58
C GLU A 135 22.44 -20.30 9.85
N LYS A 136 23.25 -20.66 8.85
CA LYS A 136 24.22 -21.77 8.97
C LYS A 136 25.51 -21.39 9.70
N ASN A 137 26.08 -20.24 9.37
CA ASN A 137 27.48 -19.93 9.72
C ASN A 137 27.60 -18.69 10.63
N GLY A 138 26.56 -17.91 10.79
CA GLY A 138 26.61 -16.58 11.39
C GLY A 138 27.36 -15.58 10.50
N ASP A 139 27.30 -14.31 10.85
CA ASP A 139 28.10 -13.24 10.24
C ASP A 139 28.66 -12.36 11.36
N LYS A 140 29.98 -12.20 11.38
CA LYS A 140 30.68 -11.40 12.36
C LYS A 140 31.06 -10.00 11.82
N SER A 141 30.59 -9.65 10.60
CA SER A 141 30.87 -8.33 10.04
C SER A 141 30.15 -7.23 10.80
N VAL A 142 30.79 -6.06 10.88
CA VAL A 142 30.18 -4.89 11.53
C VAL A 142 28.87 -4.44 10.85
N LEU A 143 28.69 -4.79 9.58
CA LEU A 143 27.53 -4.39 8.77
C LEU A 143 26.38 -5.43 8.82
N TRP A 144 26.55 -6.55 9.50
CA TRP A 144 25.54 -7.62 9.51
C TRP A 144 24.15 -7.16 9.95
N PRO A 145 23.96 -6.31 10.98
CA PRO A 145 22.62 -5.90 11.39
C PRO A 145 21.89 -5.13 10.30
N LEU A 146 22.58 -4.21 9.61
CA LEU A 146 21.99 -3.43 8.52
C LEU A 146 21.65 -4.30 7.31
N ARG A 147 22.52 -5.23 6.97
CA ARG A 147 22.28 -6.18 5.86
C ARG A 147 21.12 -7.11 6.18
N ALA A 148 21.00 -7.59 7.40
CA ALA A 148 19.87 -8.41 7.83
C ALA A 148 18.55 -7.65 7.71
N VAL A 149 18.47 -6.44 8.25
CA VAL A 149 17.28 -5.60 8.15
C VAL A 149 16.89 -5.35 6.69
N ARG A 150 17.84 -4.98 5.84
CA ARG A 150 17.60 -4.75 4.41
C ARG A 150 17.09 -6.01 3.71
N SER A 151 17.72 -7.16 3.95
CA SER A 151 17.32 -8.43 3.33
C SER A 151 15.90 -8.85 3.73
N VAL A 152 15.58 -8.73 5.02
CA VAL A 152 14.23 -9.02 5.53
C VAL A 152 13.21 -8.05 4.91
N GLN A 153 13.50 -6.75 4.88
CA GLN A 153 12.60 -5.75 4.29
C GLN A 153 12.32 -6.00 2.79
N LEU A 154 13.34 -6.38 2.02
CA LEU A 154 13.17 -6.68 0.59
C LEU A 154 12.27 -7.91 0.38
N ILE A 155 12.52 -8.98 1.14
CA ILE A 155 11.75 -10.22 1.05
C ILE A 155 10.31 -10.01 1.48
N ASP A 156 10.09 -9.34 2.62
CA ASP A 156 8.76 -9.01 3.14
C ASP A 156 7.97 -8.18 2.12
N ALA A 157 8.61 -7.13 1.61
CA ALA A 157 8.00 -6.24 0.62
C ALA A 157 7.54 -7.01 -0.63
N ALA A 158 8.38 -7.88 -1.17
CA ALA A 158 8.05 -8.69 -2.34
C ALA A 158 6.93 -9.71 -2.05
N TYR A 159 6.96 -10.35 -0.88
CA TYR A 159 5.93 -11.30 -0.47
C TYR A 159 4.54 -10.65 -0.33
N PHE A 160 4.46 -9.57 0.42
CA PHE A 160 3.19 -8.89 0.69
C PHE A 160 2.67 -8.10 -0.52
N ARG A 161 3.56 -7.59 -1.38
CA ARG A 161 3.16 -6.92 -2.61
C ARG A 161 2.29 -7.80 -3.51
N SER A 162 2.58 -9.08 -3.60
CA SER A 162 1.77 -10.01 -4.39
C SER A 162 0.35 -10.20 -3.85
N GLN A 163 0.11 -9.82 -2.60
CA GLN A 163 -1.15 -10.03 -1.88
C GLN A 163 -1.85 -8.72 -1.49
N HIS A 164 -1.24 -7.55 -1.77
CA HIS A 164 -1.70 -6.26 -1.24
C HIS A 164 -3.15 -5.93 -1.60
N ALA A 165 -3.62 -6.29 -2.80
CA ALA A 165 -5.00 -6.04 -3.21
C ALA A 165 -6.02 -6.77 -2.33
N SER A 166 -5.77 -8.06 -2.03
CA SER A 166 -6.61 -8.84 -1.11
C SER A 166 -6.52 -8.32 0.32
N MET A 167 -5.34 -7.89 0.74
CA MET A 167 -5.14 -7.31 2.07
C MET A 167 -5.81 -5.95 2.21
N SER A 168 -5.77 -5.09 1.17
CA SER A 168 -6.52 -3.82 1.14
C SER A 168 -8.01 -4.04 1.26
N LYS A 169 -8.57 -5.03 0.54
CA LYS A 169 -9.98 -5.42 0.70
C LYS A 169 -10.30 -5.78 2.15
N ASN A 170 -9.52 -6.68 2.75
CA ASN A 170 -9.74 -7.10 4.14
C ASN A 170 -9.59 -5.95 5.15
N TYR A 171 -8.76 -4.94 4.83
CA TYR A 171 -8.59 -3.77 5.67
C TYR A 171 -9.82 -2.86 5.67
N ILE A 172 -10.49 -2.75 4.51
CA ILE A 172 -11.70 -1.95 4.34
C ILE A 172 -12.92 -2.62 4.99
N GLU A 173 -12.96 -3.95 5.01
CA GLU A 173 -14.07 -4.74 5.57
C GLU A 173 -14.05 -4.86 7.10
N ARG A 174 -13.00 -4.39 7.78
CA ARG A 174 -12.87 -4.37 9.26
C ARG A 174 -13.39 -3.06 9.84
#